data_ffa52893bb3a0ffaf3cf9dc0356a650c
#
_entry.id   ffa52893bb3a0ffaf3cf9dc0356a650c
#
_cell.length_a   1.000
_cell.length_b   1.000
_cell.length_c   1.000
_cell.angle_alpha   90.00
_cell.angle_beta   90.00
_cell.angle_gamma   90.00
#
_symmetry.space_group_name_H-M   'P 1'
#
loop_
_entity.id
_entity.type
_entity.pdbx_description
1 polymer ?
#
loop_
_entity_poly.entity_id
_entity_poly.type
_entity_poly.pdbx_seq_one_letter_code
_entity_poly.pdbx_strand_id
1 'polypeptide(L)'
;VIDCKTILLPNVFGGDVLQTELLYSVLEEVPKAEQYLLDARDISFVKPYGIIALLLSTRHLAARSKYPLQVKNIPPIIHAYLQRMDFFDACQTWLVTSDSPEDDWTRNAHTRNLLEITVISGPDDVATVAQRTLQVFSRWLRISNLNNLIFVISELCSNIYQHSGDQYGCVLIQKYESKVYGQVSVHLAVGDLGCGIRGSLMTRHSDLGQRPIDYLRAAMSGRTARQTGRGGLGLQRVEQIVKQQGGYLWIRSETAGLLLQNSSRIIPKISLPNLPGTQIALGFESPLQT
;
A
#
# COMPACT_ATOMS: atom_id res chain seq x y z
N VAL A 1 -7.50 28.01 -22.80
CA VAL A 1 -8.24 27.40 -21.69
C VAL A 1 -7.62 26.01 -21.49
N ILE A 2 -7.15 25.70 -20.29
CA ILE A 2 -6.59 24.37 -19.96
C ILE A 2 -7.76 23.37 -19.93
N ASP A 3 -7.62 22.25 -20.63
CA ASP A 3 -8.58 21.13 -20.54
C ASP A 3 -8.42 20.47 -19.17
N CYS A 4 -9.34 20.79 -18.25
CA CYS A 4 -9.33 20.26 -16.88
C CYS A 4 -10.54 19.36 -16.65
N LYS A 5 -10.30 18.13 -16.16
CA LYS A 5 -11.35 17.19 -15.79
C LYS A 5 -11.45 17.04 -14.28
N THR A 6 -12.66 17.15 -13.75
CA THR A 6 -12.95 16.90 -12.34
C THR A 6 -13.30 15.43 -12.13
N ILE A 7 -12.67 14.81 -11.14
CA ILE A 7 -12.90 13.44 -10.72
C ILE A 7 -13.39 13.47 -9.28
N LEU A 8 -14.62 13.01 -9.06
CA LEU A 8 -15.13 12.80 -7.70
C LEU A 8 -14.50 11.51 -7.14
N LEU A 9 -13.78 11.64 -6.05
CA LEU A 9 -13.16 10.48 -5.39
C LEU A 9 -14.23 9.69 -4.63
N PRO A 10 -14.32 8.36 -4.86
CA PRO A 10 -15.29 7.54 -4.14
C PRO A 10 -14.91 7.37 -2.67
N ASN A 11 -15.90 7.18 -1.78
CA ASN A 11 -15.67 6.93 -0.36
C ASN A 11 -15.31 5.46 -0.08
N VAL A 12 -14.13 5.03 -0.51
CA VAL A 12 -13.71 3.60 -0.47
C VAL A 12 -12.43 3.35 0.33
N PHE A 13 -11.83 4.40 0.86
CA PHE A 13 -10.47 4.31 1.45
C PHE A 13 -10.44 3.72 2.86
N GLY A 14 -11.58 3.66 3.55
CA GLY A 14 -11.69 3.15 4.93
C GLY A 14 -12.30 1.75 5.05
N GLY A 15 -12.80 1.21 3.94
CA GLY A 15 -13.52 -0.06 3.91
C GLY A 15 -12.64 -1.31 3.77
N ASP A 16 -13.22 -2.33 3.14
CA ASP A 16 -12.49 -3.53 2.69
C ASP A 16 -11.48 -3.14 1.60
N VAL A 17 -10.37 -3.87 1.55
CA VAL A 17 -9.32 -3.66 0.53
C VAL A 17 -9.87 -3.78 -0.91
N LEU A 18 -10.89 -4.59 -1.13
CA LEU A 18 -11.52 -4.72 -2.45
C LEU A 18 -12.34 -3.49 -2.86
N GLN A 19 -12.74 -2.65 -1.92
CA GLN A 19 -13.47 -1.42 -2.26
C GLN A 19 -12.58 -0.40 -2.97
N THR A 20 -11.27 -0.45 -2.76
CA THR A 20 -10.33 0.41 -3.48
C THR A 20 -10.28 0.13 -4.98
N GLU A 21 -10.73 -1.04 -5.43
CA GLU A 21 -10.84 -1.36 -6.86
C GLU A 21 -11.83 -0.42 -7.58
N LEU A 22 -12.83 0.12 -6.86
CA LEU A 22 -13.73 1.13 -7.42
C LEU A 22 -12.97 2.44 -7.78
N LEU A 23 -12.00 2.84 -6.95
CA LEU A 23 -11.14 3.99 -7.29
C LEU A 23 -10.40 3.72 -8.60
N TYR A 24 -9.81 2.54 -8.75
CA TYR A 24 -9.06 2.19 -9.95
C TYR A 24 -9.96 2.10 -11.18
N SER A 25 -11.19 1.59 -11.05
CA SER A 25 -12.19 1.62 -12.14
C SER A 25 -12.52 3.04 -12.58
N VAL A 26 -12.76 3.94 -11.62
CA VAL A 26 -13.02 5.35 -11.94
C VAL A 26 -11.86 5.96 -12.70
N LEU A 27 -10.61 5.69 -12.28
CA LEU A 27 -9.43 6.25 -12.94
C LEU A 27 -9.16 5.65 -14.33
N GLU A 28 -9.51 4.39 -14.56
CA GLU A 28 -9.38 3.74 -15.86
C GLU A 28 -10.32 4.36 -16.91
N GLU A 29 -11.52 4.76 -16.48
CA GLU A 29 -12.54 5.37 -17.32
C GLU A 29 -12.32 6.87 -17.59
N VAL A 30 -11.43 7.53 -16.83
CA VAL A 30 -11.19 8.97 -16.97
C VAL A 30 -10.54 9.30 -18.32
N PRO A 31 -11.16 10.15 -19.16
CA PRO A 31 -10.58 10.58 -20.42
C PRO A 31 -9.30 11.38 -20.19
N LYS A 32 -8.41 11.36 -21.18
CA LYS A 32 -7.21 12.20 -21.16
C LYS A 32 -7.57 13.68 -21.06
N ALA A 33 -6.82 14.40 -20.23
CA ALA A 33 -6.93 15.83 -20.06
C ALA A 33 -5.54 16.45 -19.80
N GLU A 34 -5.42 17.76 -19.95
CA GLU A 34 -4.18 18.46 -19.60
C GLU A 34 -3.97 18.54 -18.07
N GLN A 35 -5.08 18.59 -17.32
CA GLN A 35 -5.07 18.65 -15.86
C GLN A 35 -6.25 17.86 -15.29
N TYR A 36 -6.06 17.35 -14.06
CA TYR A 36 -7.14 16.70 -13.32
C TYR A 36 -7.31 17.38 -11.97
N LEU A 37 -8.57 17.56 -11.60
CA LEU A 37 -9.01 18.08 -10.31
C LEU A 37 -9.70 16.95 -9.55
N LEU A 38 -9.13 16.52 -8.45
CA LEU A 38 -9.70 15.50 -7.58
C LEU A 38 -10.60 16.18 -6.54
N ASP A 39 -11.85 15.78 -6.49
CA ASP A 39 -12.80 16.28 -5.49
C ASP A 39 -12.96 15.22 -4.38
N ALA A 40 -12.47 15.53 -3.19
CA ALA A 40 -12.38 14.60 -2.06
C ALA A 40 -13.54 14.75 -1.05
N ARG A 41 -14.60 15.48 -1.38
CA ARG A 41 -15.69 15.84 -0.45
C ARG A 41 -16.38 14.65 0.22
N ASP A 42 -16.43 13.51 -0.45
CA ASP A 42 -17.15 12.32 0.02
C ASP A 42 -16.29 11.38 0.85
N ILE A 43 -14.98 11.65 1.02
CA ILE A 43 -14.08 10.81 1.80
C ILE A 43 -14.39 11.01 3.30
N SER A 44 -14.83 9.96 3.97
CA SER A 44 -15.21 10.00 5.39
C SER A 44 -14.21 9.30 6.32
N PHE A 45 -13.48 8.32 5.81
CA PHE A 45 -12.50 7.57 6.59
C PHE A 45 -11.43 6.95 5.67
N VAL A 46 -10.18 6.87 6.16
CA VAL A 46 -9.05 6.33 5.39
C VAL A 46 -8.24 5.38 6.27
N LYS A 47 -7.89 4.21 5.72
CA LYS A 47 -6.97 3.22 6.30
C LYS A 47 -5.63 3.21 5.57
N PRO A 48 -4.58 2.57 6.10
CA PRO A 48 -3.26 2.51 5.49
C PRO A 48 -3.27 2.12 4.01
N TYR A 49 -4.00 1.07 3.64
CA TYR A 49 -4.10 0.67 2.23
C TYR A 49 -4.81 1.73 1.37
N GLY A 50 -5.83 2.38 1.89
CA GLY A 50 -6.51 3.49 1.21
C GLY A 50 -5.58 4.66 0.92
N ILE A 51 -4.67 4.99 1.86
CA ILE A 51 -3.65 6.04 1.65
C ILE A 51 -2.69 5.64 0.53
N ILE A 52 -2.15 4.42 0.57
CA ILE A 52 -1.25 3.93 -0.48
C ILE A 52 -1.97 3.87 -1.83
N ALA A 53 -3.21 3.40 -1.86
CA ALA A 53 -4.02 3.39 -3.07
C ALA A 53 -4.22 4.79 -3.65
N LEU A 54 -4.53 5.78 -2.82
CA LEU A 54 -4.68 7.18 -3.23
C LEU A 54 -3.35 7.76 -3.74
N LEU A 55 -2.24 7.52 -3.02
CA LEU A 55 -0.92 7.99 -3.41
C LEU A 55 -0.50 7.46 -4.79
N LEU A 56 -0.62 6.15 -5.00
CA LEU A 56 -0.25 5.51 -6.26
C LEU A 56 -1.19 5.93 -7.39
N SER A 57 -2.49 6.06 -7.11
CA SER A 57 -3.48 6.54 -8.08
C SER A 57 -3.19 7.96 -8.54
N THR A 58 -2.88 8.86 -7.62
CA THR A 58 -2.54 10.24 -7.97
C THR A 58 -1.25 10.29 -8.79
N ARG A 59 -0.23 9.51 -8.43
CA ARG A 59 1.01 9.42 -9.21
C ARG A 59 0.78 8.83 -10.62
N HIS A 60 -0.01 7.76 -10.73
CA HIS A 60 -0.36 7.16 -12.01
C HIS A 60 -1.14 8.13 -12.91
N LEU A 61 -2.08 8.88 -12.34
CA LEU A 61 -2.85 9.87 -13.08
C LEU A 61 -1.98 11.08 -13.48
N ALA A 62 -1.07 11.52 -12.61
CA ALA A 62 -0.15 12.60 -12.88
C ALA A 62 0.80 12.30 -14.06
N ALA A 63 1.22 11.05 -14.21
CA ALA A 63 2.03 10.62 -15.36
C ALA A 63 1.30 10.77 -16.71
N ARG A 64 -0.03 10.94 -16.71
CA ARG A 64 -0.89 11.18 -17.88
C ARG A 64 -1.31 12.64 -18.03
N SER A 65 -0.94 13.49 -17.08
CA SER A 65 -1.29 14.90 -17.00
C SER A 65 -0.12 15.78 -17.46
N LYS A 66 -0.43 16.94 -18.02
CA LYS A 66 0.57 17.95 -18.41
C LYS A 66 0.93 18.86 -17.23
N TYR A 67 -0.01 19.06 -16.31
CA TYR A 67 0.15 19.90 -15.14
C TYR A 67 -0.02 19.06 -13.86
N PRO A 68 0.51 19.51 -12.71
CA PRO A 68 0.24 18.86 -11.43
C PRO A 68 -1.26 18.69 -11.19
N LEU A 69 -1.63 17.58 -10.59
CA LEU A 69 -3.00 17.34 -10.15
C LEU A 69 -3.38 18.37 -9.08
N GLN A 70 -4.66 18.71 -9.03
CA GLN A 70 -5.22 19.49 -7.92
C GLN A 70 -6.14 18.60 -7.10
N VAL A 71 -6.13 18.76 -5.79
CA VAL A 71 -7.13 18.15 -4.90
C VAL A 71 -7.81 19.26 -4.10
N LYS A 72 -9.13 19.15 -3.94
CA LYS A 72 -9.96 20.10 -3.20
C LYS A 72 -11.04 19.41 -2.40
N ASN A 73 -11.68 20.20 -1.52
CA ASN A 73 -12.80 19.79 -0.68
C ASN A 73 -12.43 18.60 0.22
N ILE A 74 -11.17 18.53 0.67
CA ILE A 74 -10.76 17.48 1.60
C ILE A 74 -11.41 17.77 2.97
N PRO A 75 -12.22 16.86 3.54
CA PRO A 75 -12.77 17.08 4.87
C PRO A 75 -11.66 17.35 5.89
N PRO A 76 -11.80 18.30 6.82
CA PRO A 76 -10.70 18.73 7.70
C PRO A 76 -10.05 17.58 8.49
N ILE A 77 -10.85 16.66 9.01
CA ILE A 77 -10.34 15.48 9.74
C ILE A 77 -9.51 14.55 8.84
N ILE A 78 -9.87 14.42 7.57
CA ILE A 78 -9.13 13.63 6.58
C ILE A 78 -7.85 14.35 6.19
N HIS A 79 -7.91 15.67 5.98
CA HIS A 79 -6.75 16.49 5.67
C HIS A 79 -5.68 16.37 6.78
N ALA A 80 -6.07 16.59 8.04
CA ALA A 80 -5.18 16.46 9.19
C ALA A 80 -4.58 15.04 9.30
N TYR A 81 -5.37 14.01 9.00
CA TYR A 81 -4.89 12.63 9.00
C TYR A 81 -3.89 12.35 7.89
N LEU A 82 -4.17 12.79 6.65
CA LEU A 82 -3.25 12.65 5.51
C LEU A 82 -1.95 13.41 5.75
N GLN A 83 -2.02 14.62 6.30
CA GLN A 83 -0.83 15.40 6.68
C GLN A 83 0.02 14.67 7.71
N ARG A 84 -0.60 14.10 8.75
CA ARG A 84 0.08 13.29 9.76
C ARG A 84 0.77 12.06 9.18
N MET A 85 0.28 11.52 8.06
CA MET A 85 0.84 10.37 7.35
C MET A 85 1.94 10.74 6.36
N ASP A 86 2.35 12.01 6.28
CA ASP A 86 3.28 12.55 5.29
C ASP A 86 2.78 12.42 3.83
N PHE A 87 1.46 12.32 3.63
CA PHE A 87 0.89 12.13 2.31
C PHE A 87 1.22 13.30 1.36
N PHE A 88 1.02 14.53 1.80
CA PHE A 88 1.27 15.70 0.97
C PHE A 88 2.76 15.90 0.67
N ASP A 89 3.63 15.57 1.61
CA ASP A 89 5.09 15.60 1.40
C ASP A 89 5.50 14.53 0.38
N ALA A 90 4.92 13.33 0.47
CA ALA A 90 5.20 12.23 -0.45
C ALA A 90 4.74 12.51 -1.89
N CYS A 91 3.71 13.34 -2.09
CA CYS A 91 3.13 13.62 -3.40
C CYS A 91 3.37 15.06 -3.91
N GLN A 92 4.14 15.90 -3.21
CA GLN A 92 4.33 17.33 -3.48
C GLN A 92 4.79 17.67 -4.90
N THR A 93 5.43 16.74 -5.59
CA THR A 93 5.93 16.95 -6.95
C THR A 93 4.86 16.80 -8.03
N TRP A 94 3.75 16.13 -7.73
CA TRP A 94 2.68 15.85 -8.72
C TRP A 94 1.26 16.19 -8.25
N LEU A 95 1.07 16.51 -6.97
CA LEU A 95 -0.23 16.86 -6.41
C LEU A 95 -0.12 18.17 -5.62
N VAL A 96 -1.06 19.07 -5.83
CA VAL A 96 -1.19 20.35 -5.11
C VAL A 96 -2.58 20.40 -4.47
N THR A 97 -2.64 20.94 -3.26
CA THR A 97 -3.91 21.27 -2.61
C THR A 97 -3.99 22.76 -2.29
N SER A 98 -5.18 23.34 -2.45
CA SER A 98 -5.50 24.68 -1.95
C SER A 98 -6.10 24.64 -0.54
N ASP A 99 -6.46 23.45 -0.07
CA ASP A 99 -7.02 23.28 1.27
C ASP A 99 -5.87 23.38 2.27
N SER A 100 -5.93 24.40 3.13
CA SER A 100 -4.99 24.54 4.24
C SER A 100 -5.63 23.98 5.50
N PRO A 101 -4.89 23.27 6.37
CA PRO A 101 -5.42 22.92 7.67
C PRO A 101 -5.72 24.21 8.45
N GLU A 102 -6.84 24.25 9.15
CA GLU A 102 -7.23 25.39 9.97
C GLU A 102 -6.32 25.54 11.23
N ASP A 103 -5.51 24.54 11.54
CA ASP A 103 -4.60 24.50 12.68
C ASP A 103 -3.13 24.46 12.27
N ASP A 104 -2.28 25.27 12.93
CA ASP A 104 -0.82 25.16 12.98
C ASP A 104 -0.39 23.86 13.69
N TRP A 105 -0.84 22.73 13.19
CA TRP A 105 -0.52 21.45 13.76
C TRP A 105 0.93 21.10 13.48
N THR A 106 1.80 21.34 14.48
CA THR A 106 3.20 20.90 14.41
C THR A 106 3.27 19.39 14.61
N ARG A 107 3.79 18.71 13.61
CA ARG A 107 4.04 17.27 13.64
C ARG A 107 4.81 16.88 14.89
N ASN A 108 4.27 15.99 15.71
CA ASN A 108 5.06 15.30 16.73
C ASN A 108 5.79 14.14 16.03
N ALA A 109 7.08 14.34 15.70
CA ALA A 109 7.93 13.37 15.02
C ALA A 109 8.10 12.01 15.74
N HIS A 110 7.56 11.88 16.95
CA HIS A 110 7.62 10.68 17.78
C HIS A 110 6.24 10.04 18.00
N THR A 111 5.43 9.93 16.94
CA THR A 111 4.17 9.19 17.04
C THR A 111 4.45 7.72 17.35
N ARG A 112 3.90 7.26 18.47
CA ARG A 112 4.13 5.90 19.01
C ARG A 112 3.25 4.83 18.37
N ASN A 113 2.45 5.15 17.38
CA ASN A 113 1.38 4.29 16.87
C ASN A 113 1.46 4.00 15.38
N LEU A 114 2.36 4.66 14.66
CA LEU A 114 2.43 4.54 13.20
C LEU A 114 3.87 4.74 12.68
N LEU A 115 4.08 4.20 11.49
CA LEU A 115 5.19 4.54 10.62
C LEU A 115 4.55 5.17 9.40
N GLU A 116 4.86 6.44 9.20
CA GLU A 116 4.33 7.29 8.13
C GLU A 116 4.77 6.77 6.76
N ILE A 117 4.21 7.29 5.69
CA ILE A 117 4.63 6.95 4.31
C ILE A 117 6.16 7.09 4.22
N THR A 118 6.79 5.97 3.90
CA THR A 118 8.24 5.92 3.73
C THR A 118 8.54 5.35 2.35
N VAL A 119 9.26 6.13 1.54
CA VAL A 119 9.71 5.71 0.21
C VAL A 119 10.85 4.71 0.37
N ILE A 120 10.83 3.68 -0.48
CA ILE A 120 11.82 2.59 -0.49
C ILE A 120 12.58 2.63 -1.81
N SER A 121 13.77 3.15 -1.79
CA SER A 121 14.67 3.25 -2.95
C SER A 121 15.88 2.33 -2.86
N GLY A 122 16.19 1.82 -1.66
CA GLY A 122 17.36 0.98 -1.45
C GLY A 122 17.34 0.18 -0.14
N PRO A 123 18.42 -0.59 0.12
CA PRO A 123 18.53 -1.42 1.32
C PRO A 123 18.59 -0.62 2.62
N ASP A 124 19.12 0.60 2.59
CA ASP A 124 19.21 1.47 3.77
C ASP A 124 17.82 1.93 4.23
N ASP A 125 16.91 2.16 3.28
CA ASP A 125 15.53 2.49 3.61
C ASP A 125 14.83 1.31 4.28
N VAL A 126 15.07 0.08 3.80
CA VAL A 126 14.54 -1.13 4.43
C VAL A 126 15.03 -1.28 5.86
N ALA A 127 16.33 -1.06 6.10
CA ALA A 127 16.92 -1.13 7.43
C ALA A 127 16.31 -0.05 8.36
N THR A 128 16.13 1.16 7.85
CA THR A 128 15.51 2.28 8.58
C THR A 128 14.07 1.96 8.97
N VAL A 129 13.27 1.45 8.03
CA VAL A 129 11.88 1.05 8.27
C VAL A 129 11.80 -0.08 9.31
N ALA A 130 12.68 -1.09 9.21
CA ALA A 130 12.72 -2.18 10.17
C ALA A 130 13.08 -1.68 11.59
N GLN A 131 14.06 -0.78 11.71
CA GLN A 131 14.47 -0.18 12.98
C GLN A 131 13.35 0.69 13.58
N ARG A 132 12.70 1.54 12.79
CA ARG A 132 11.55 2.35 13.26
C ARG A 132 10.39 1.47 13.67
N THR A 133 10.12 0.38 12.94
CA THR A 133 9.10 -0.59 13.33
C THR A 133 9.41 -1.20 14.70
N LEU A 134 10.66 -1.60 14.93
CA LEU A 134 11.09 -2.09 16.24
C LEU A 134 10.82 -1.05 17.33
N GLN A 135 11.21 0.21 17.13
CA GLN A 135 11.03 1.28 18.11
C GLN A 135 9.55 1.56 18.42
N VAL A 136 8.70 1.57 17.40
CA VAL A 136 7.26 1.88 17.53
C VAL A 136 6.50 0.74 18.19
N PHE A 137 6.75 -0.52 17.76
CA PHE A 137 5.89 -1.65 18.08
C PHE A 137 6.41 -2.54 19.22
N SER A 138 7.69 -2.42 19.66
CA SER A 138 8.28 -3.25 20.72
C SER A 138 7.54 -3.19 22.05
N ARG A 139 6.84 -2.10 22.34
CA ARG A 139 6.06 -1.92 23.58
C ARG A 139 4.69 -2.59 23.53
N TRP A 140 4.23 -3.01 22.35
CA TRP A 140 2.86 -3.44 22.13
C TRP A 140 2.75 -4.89 21.67
N LEU A 141 3.78 -5.39 21.00
CA LEU A 141 3.80 -6.74 20.46
C LEU A 141 4.74 -7.64 21.23
N ARG A 142 4.33 -8.88 21.43
CA ARG A 142 5.25 -9.94 21.91
C ARG A 142 6.40 -10.07 20.91
N ILE A 143 7.57 -10.44 21.42
CA ILE A 143 8.80 -10.53 20.63
C ILE A 143 8.65 -11.40 19.37
N SER A 144 7.90 -12.50 19.45
CA SER A 144 7.62 -13.37 18.29
C SER A 144 6.84 -12.65 17.20
N ASN A 145 5.80 -11.87 17.58
CA ASN A 145 4.97 -11.12 16.66
C ASN A 145 5.73 -9.94 16.07
N LEU A 146 6.57 -9.30 16.87
CA LEU A 146 7.44 -8.22 16.42
C LEU A 146 8.46 -8.72 15.39
N ASN A 147 9.10 -9.86 15.64
CA ASN A 147 10.04 -10.48 14.69
C ASN A 147 9.34 -10.88 13.38
N ASN A 148 8.13 -11.40 13.47
CA ASN A 148 7.31 -11.69 12.30
C ASN A 148 6.97 -10.41 11.52
N LEU A 149 6.60 -9.32 12.18
CA LEU A 149 6.29 -8.03 11.56
C LEU A 149 7.55 -7.46 10.85
N ILE A 150 8.71 -7.48 11.52
CA ILE A 150 9.97 -7.02 10.94
C ILE A 150 10.34 -7.85 9.71
N PHE A 151 10.17 -9.18 9.76
CA PHE A 151 10.42 -10.05 8.61
C PHE A 151 9.50 -9.67 7.44
N VAL A 152 8.19 -9.55 7.69
CA VAL A 152 7.20 -9.19 6.66
C VAL A 152 7.56 -7.87 5.99
N ILE A 153 7.85 -6.84 6.78
CA ILE A 153 8.21 -5.52 6.27
C ILE A 153 9.50 -5.59 5.44
N SER A 154 10.53 -6.23 5.97
CA SER A 154 11.82 -6.34 5.28
C SER A 154 11.67 -7.06 3.94
N GLU A 155 10.88 -8.12 3.88
CA GLU A 155 10.63 -8.86 2.64
C GLU A 155 9.84 -8.02 1.63
N LEU A 156 8.75 -7.38 2.05
CA LEU A 156 7.91 -6.60 1.15
C LEU A 156 8.62 -5.34 0.64
N CYS A 157 9.35 -4.63 1.51
CA CYS A 157 10.14 -3.47 1.10
C CYS A 157 11.31 -3.88 0.19
N SER A 158 11.97 -5.02 0.47
CA SER A 158 13.04 -5.53 -0.40
C SER A 158 12.52 -5.87 -1.80
N ASN A 159 11.31 -6.39 -1.91
CA ASN A 159 10.69 -6.67 -3.21
C ASN A 159 10.48 -5.40 -4.04
N ILE A 160 10.19 -4.24 -3.40
CA ILE A 160 10.09 -2.97 -4.10
C ILE A 160 11.41 -2.66 -4.82
N TYR A 161 12.49 -2.42 -4.08
CA TYR A 161 13.73 -1.93 -4.70
C TYR A 161 14.45 -2.98 -5.55
N GLN A 162 14.27 -4.29 -5.27
CA GLN A 162 14.95 -5.36 -6.03
C GLN A 162 14.23 -5.74 -7.31
N HIS A 163 12.90 -5.60 -7.36
CA HIS A 163 12.09 -6.24 -8.39
C HIS A 163 11.13 -5.31 -9.12
N SER A 164 10.71 -4.18 -8.53
CA SER A 164 9.70 -3.33 -9.16
C SER A 164 10.27 -2.44 -10.27
N GLY A 165 11.51 -1.96 -10.12
CA GLY A 165 12.07 -0.90 -10.96
C GLY A 165 11.48 0.49 -10.65
N ASP A 166 10.66 0.61 -9.61
CA ASP A 166 10.06 1.87 -9.17
C ASP A 166 10.88 2.50 -8.03
N GLN A 167 11.37 3.71 -8.23
CA GLN A 167 12.13 4.46 -7.22
C GLN A 167 11.26 5.15 -6.15
N TYR A 168 9.94 5.12 -6.31
CA TYR A 168 8.97 5.77 -5.43
C TYR A 168 7.98 4.79 -4.80
N GLY A 169 8.31 3.51 -4.79
CA GLY A 169 7.53 2.54 -4.04
C GLY A 169 7.59 2.85 -2.55
N CYS A 170 6.54 2.55 -1.81
CA CYS A 170 6.40 3.04 -0.44
C CYS A 170 5.73 2.04 0.49
N VAL A 171 5.94 2.25 1.78
CA VAL A 171 5.35 1.48 2.88
C VAL A 171 4.70 2.42 3.89
N LEU A 172 3.63 1.95 4.51
CA LEU A 172 2.91 2.61 5.59
C LEU A 172 2.43 1.57 6.60
N ILE A 173 2.60 1.84 7.89
CA ILE A 173 2.18 0.92 8.96
C ILE A 173 1.44 1.70 10.03
N GLN A 174 0.32 1.18 10.49
CA GLN A 174 -0.45 1.76 11.58
C GLN A 174 -0.92 0.71 12.57
N LYS A 175 -0.83 1.06 13.84
CA LYS A 175 -1.42 0.33 14.96
C LYS A 175 -2.78 0.92 15.30
N TYR A 176 -3.74 0.03 15.51
CA TYR A 176 -5.00 0.35 16.15
C TYR A 176 -5.11 -0.43 17.46
N GLU A 177 -5.66 0.19 18.47
CA GLU A 177 -5.84 -0.40 19.79
C GLU A 177 -7.31 -0.47 20.13
N SER A 178 -7.78 -1.65 20.47
CA SER A 178 -9.11 -1.85 21.02
C SER A 178 -9.01 -2.17 22.51
N LYS A 179 -9.26 -1.17 23.35
CA LYS A 179 -9.28 -1.36 24.81
C LYS A 179 -10.43 -2.29 25.24
N VAL A 180 -11.52 -2.31 24.49
CA VAL A 180 -12.69 -3.16 24.78
C VAL A 180 -12.34 -4.64 24.65
N TYR A 181 -11.54 -5.00 23.63
CA TYR A 181 -11.16 -6.39 23.38
C TYR A 181 -9.77 -6.75 23.88
N GLY A 182 -9.03 -5.80 24.46
CA GLY A 182 -7.65 -6.03 24.90
C GLY A 182 -6.73 -6.45 23.77
N GLN A 183 -6.95 -5.92 22.57
CA GLN A 183 -6.24 -6.31 21.34
C GLN A 183 -5.58 -5.12 20.66
N VAL A 184 -4.47 -5.40 20.01
CA VAL A 184 -3.80 -4.51 19.07
C VAL A 184 -3.94 -5.10 17.67
N SER A 185 -4.41 -4.31 16.72
CA SER A 185 -4.32 -4.66 15.31
C SER A 185 -3.25 -3.83 14.62
N VAL A 186 -2.44 -4.48 13.80
CA VAL A 186 -1.41 -3.85 12.96
C VAL A 186 -1.85 -3.97 11.52
N HIS A 187 -1.92 -2.83 10.83
CA HIS A 187 -2.21 -2.74 9.41
C HIS A 187 -0.99 -2.20 8.68
N LEU A 188 -0.57 -2.93 7.68
CA LEU A 188 0.55 -2.58 6.80
C LEU A 188 0.04 -2.48 5.38
N ALA A 189 0.51 -1.46 4.67
CA ALA A 189 0.31 -1.31 3.25
C ALA A 189 1.64 -1.00 2.56
N VAL A 190 1.85 -1.63 1.42
CA VAL A 190 3.04 -1.45 0.58
C VAL A 190 2.57 -1.32 -0.86
N GLY A 191 3.23 -0.46 -1.64
CA GLY A 191 2.87 -0.35 -3.05
C GLY A 191 3.91 0.32 -3.91
N ASP A 192 3.94 -0.10 -5.17
CA ASP A 192 4.76 0.46 -6.23
C ASP A 192 3.96 0.56 -7.55
N LEU A 193 4.48 1.31 -8.52
CA LEU A 193 3.99 1.39 -9.89
C LEU A 193 5.02 0.83 -10.89
N GLY A 194 5.81 -0.14 -10.46
CA GLY A 194 6.85 -0.76 -11.28
C GLY A 194 6.33 -1.81 -12.25
N CYS A 195 7.19 -2.76 -12.60
CA CYS A 195 6.87 -3.79 -13.61
C CYS A 195 5.87 -4.86 -13.13
N GLY A 196 5.51 -4.86 -11.85
CA GLY A 196 4.63 -5.86 -11.26
C GLY A 196 5.24 -7.27 -11.16
N ILE A 197 4.48 -8.17 -10.57
CA ILE A 197 4.95 -9.55 -10.34
C ILE A 197 5.15 -10.29 -11.67
N ARG A 198 4.27 -10.10 -12.66
CA ARG A 198 4.45 -10.71 -13.98
C ARG A 198 5.71 -10.21 -14.65
N GLY A 199 5.91 -8.89 -14.73
CA GLY A 199 7.11 -8.30 -15.34
C GLY A 199 8.40 -8.77 -14.68
N SER A 200 8.42 -8.92 -13.37
CA SER A 200 9.56 -9.44 -12.61
C SER A 200 9.86 -10.93 -12.90
N LEU A 201 8.83 -11.77 -13.06
CA LEU A 201 9.02 -13.22 -13.19
C LEU A 201 9.08 -13.72 -14.64
N MET A 202 8.49 -13.02 -15.62
CA MET A 202 8.28 -13.56 -16.96
C MET A 202 9.57 -13.87 -17.72
N THR A 203 10.67 -13.18 -17.45
CA THR A 203 11.97 -13.45 -18.07
C THR A 203 12.52 -14.84 -17.72
N ARG A 204 12.11 -15.42 -16.60
CA ARG A 204 12.58 -16.73 -16.11
C ARG A 204 11.52 -17.82 -16.12
N HIS A 205 10.27 -17.42 -16.11
CA HIS A 205 9.13 -18.31 -16.00
C HIS A 205 8.14 -18.06 -17.13
N SER A 206 8.63 -18.06 -18.37
CA SER A 206 7.81 -17.92 -19.58
C SER A 206 6.80 -19.06 -19.75
N ASP A 207 7.03 -20.19 -19.06
CA ASP A 207 6.13 -21.34 -18.97
C ASP A 207 4.77 -21.01 -18.31
N LEU A 208 4.67 -19.91 -17.57
CA LEU A 208 3.44 -19.48 -16.90
C LEU A 208 2.40 -18.83 -17.83
N GLY A 209 2.74 -18.58 -19.09
CA GLY A 209 1.83 -17.96 -20.06
C GLY A 209 1.72 -16.44 -19.93
N GLN A 210 0.51 -15.89 -20.13
CA GLN A 210 0.31 -14.44 -20.22
C GLN A 210 -0.55 -13.85 -19.10
N ARG A 211 -1.25 -14.65 -18.32
CA ARG A 211 -2.20 -14.15 -17.33
C ARG A 211 -1.52 -13.69 -16.06
N PRO A 212 -1.72 -12.45 -15.57
CA PRO A 212 -1.11 -11.95 -14.33
C PRO A 212 -1.39 -12.84 -13.10
N ILE A 213 -2.57 -13.47 -13.04
CA ILE A 213 -2.95 -14.34 -11.92
C ILE A 213 -2.05 -15.58 -11.78
N ASP A 214 -1.54 -16.11 -12.89
CA ASP A 214 -0.68 -17.30 -12.86
C ASP A 214 0.70 -16.95 -12.27
N TYR A 215 1.20 -15.76 -12.59
CA TYR A 215 2.43 -15.23 -11.97
C TYR A 215 2.26 -14.91 -10.49
N LEU A 216 1.11 -14.36 -10.08
CA LEU A 216 0.80 -14.15 -8.65
C LEU A 216 0.82 -15.48 -7.89
N ARG A 217 0.15 -16.51 -8.41
CA ARG A 217 0.15 -17.85 -7.80
C ARG A 217 1.56 -18.45 -7.74
N ALA A 218 2.34 -18.27 -8.79
CA ALA A 218 3.72 -18.74 -8.86
C ALA A 218 4.60 -18.06 -7.81
N ALA A 219 4.49 -16.73 -7.65
CA ALA A 219 5.21 -16.00 -6.62
C ALA A 219 4.83 -16.46 -5.20
N MET A 220 3.55 -16.70 -4.95
CA MET A 220 3.07 -17.23 -3.66
C MET A 220 3.52 -18.67 -3.40
N SER A 221 3.78 -19.47 -4.44
CA SER A 221 4.31 -20.84 -4.32
C SER A 221 5.84 -20.90 -4.28
N GLY A 222 6.52 -19.76 -4.23
CA GLY A 222 7.98 -19.69 -4.04
C GLY A 222 8.79 -19.58 -5.33
N ARG A 223 8.17 -19.35 -6.50
CA ARG A 223 8.95 -19.03 -7.72
C ARG A 223 9.56 -17.63 -7.59
N THR A 224 10.79 -17.48 -8.04
CA THR A 224 11.59 -16.25 -7.86
C THR A 224 12.26 -15.81 -9.16
N ALA A 225 12.44 -14.50 -9.30
CA ALA A 225 13.26 -13.90 -10.35
C ALA A 225 14.77 -13.94 -10.05
N ARG A 226 15.20 -14.33 -8.83
CA ARG A 226 16.62 -14.32 -8.42
C ARG A 226 17.45 -15.41 -9.13
N GLN A 227 18.70 -15.05 -9.48
CA GLN A 227 19.60 -15.94 -10.22
C GLN A 227 20.15 -17.12 -9.41
N THR A 228 20.30 -16.96 -8.10
CA THR A 228 21.11 -17.85 -7.25
C THR A 228 20.34 -19.05 -6.68
N GLY A 229 19.10 -19.30 -7.07
CA GLY A 229 18.28 -20.39 -6.55
C GLY A 229 17.92 -20.28 -5.05
N ARG A 230 18.54 -19.38 -4.30
CA ARG A 230 18.21 -19.06 -2.92
C ARG A 230 17.27 -17.84 -2.90
N GLY A 231 16.00 -18.05 -2.67
CA GLY A 231 14.97 -16.98 -2.63
C GLY A 231 13.64 -17.50 -3.14
N GLY A 232 12.64 -16.63 -3.17
CA GLY A 232 11.28 -16.96 -3.61
C GLY A 232 10.34 -17.40 -2.50
N LEU A 233 10.86 -17.74 -1.33
CA LEU A 233 10.03 -18.16 -0.20
C LEU A 233 9.47 -16.98 0.63
N GLY A 234 9.84 -15.74 0.31
CA GLY A 234 9.48 -14.56 1.09
C GLY A 234 7.97 -14.33 1.15
N LEU A 235 7.30 -14.24 0.00
CA LEU A 235 5.84 -14.07 -0.05
C LEU A 235 5.09 -15.28 0.53
N GLN A 236 5.60 -16.50 0.33
CA GLN A 236 5.05 -17.69 0.94
C GLN A 236 5.17 -17.63 2.47
N ARG A 237 6.30 -17.17 2.99
CA ARG A 237 6.50 -16.99 4.44
C ARG A 237 5.61 -15.87 4.99
N VAL A 238 5.44 -14.77 4.27
CA VAL A 238 4.48 -13.71 4.62
C VAL A 238 3.07 -14.28 4.75
N GLU A 239 2.63 -15.08 3.78
CA GLU A 239 1.34 -15.77 3.84
C GLU A 239 1.21 -16.65 5.08
N GLN A 240 2.22 -17.47 5.37
CA GLN A 240 2.23 -18.33 6.56
C GLN A 240 2.11 -17.54 7.86
N ILE A 241 2.86 -16.43 7.99
CA ILE A 241 2.81 -15.57 9.17
C ILE A 241 1.42 -14.99 9.34
N VAL A 242 0.83 -14.44 8.26
CA VAL A 242 -0.53 -13.86 8.30
C VAL A 242 -1.56 -14.91 8.69
N LYS A 243 -1.48 -16.11 8.13
CA LYS A 243 -2.36 -17.25 8.50
C LYS A 243 -2.24 -17.63 9.97
N GLN A 244 -1.02 -17.76 10.47
CA GLN A 244 -0.77 -18.12 11.88
C GLN A 244 -1.31 -17.07 12.86
N GLN A 245 -1.42 -15.83 12.43
CA GLN A 245 -1.92 -14.73 13.25
C GLN A 245 -3.42 -14.41 13.02
N GLY A 246 -4.12 -15.24 12.26
CA GLY A 246 -5.54 -15.04 12.00
C GLY A 246 -5.88 -13.79 11.17
N GLY A 247 -4.87 -13.27 10.46
CA GLY A 247 -4.96 -12.01 9.74
C GLY A 247 -5.55 -12.11 8.33
N TYR A 248 -5.44 -11.00 7.59
CA TYR A 248 -5.74 -10.96 6.15
C TYR A 248 -4.50 -10.54 5.36
N LEU A 249 -4.45 -10.97 4.09
CA LEU A 249 -3.45 -10.56 3.12
C LEU A 249 -4.14 -10.32 1.78
N TRP A 250 -3.97 -9.12 1.25
CA TRP A 250 -4.35 -8.75 -0.10
C TRP A 250 -3.09 -8.46 -0.91
N ILE A 251 -2.92 -9.13 -2.03
CA ILE A 251 -1.85 -8.84 -2.99
C ILE A 251 -2.50 -8.64 -4.34
N ARG A 252 -2.25 -7.50 -4.95
CA ARG A 252 -2.68 -7.19 -6.30
C ARG A 252 -1.48 -6.82 -7.17
N SER A 253 -1.52 -7.22 -8.44
CA SER A 253 -0.54 -6.81 -9.45
C SER A 253 -1.20 -6.79 -10.83
N GLU A 254 -1.09 -5.68 -11.53
CA GLU A 254 -1.76 -5.41 -12.81
C GLU A 254 -3.29 -5.60 -12.70
N THR A 255 -3.86 -6.60 -13.39
CA THR A 255 -5.30 -6.89 -13.44
C THR A 255 -5.71 -8.09 -12.58
N ALA A 256 -4.85 -8.55 -11.68
CA ALA A 256 -5.13 -9.72 -10.85
C ALA A 256 -4.79 -9.48 -9.38
N GLY A 257 -5.44 -10.22 -8.50
CA GLY A 257 -5.19 -10.20 -7.07
C GLY A 257 -5.46 -11.53 -6.38
N LEU A 258 -4.88 -11.68 -5.18
CA LEU A 258 -5.10 -12.80 -4.27
C LEU A 258 -5.49 -12.25 -2.91
N LEU A 259 -6.64 -12.69 -2.40
CA LEU A 259 -7.14 -12.32 -1.08
C LEU A 259 -7.13 -13.53 -0.16
N LEU A 260 -6.40 -13.43 0.94
CA LEU A 260 -6.46 -14.36 2.07
C LEU A 260 -7.24 -13.68 3.20
N GLN A 261 -8.32 -14.33 3.64
CA GLN A 261 -9.10 -13.92 4.81
C GLN A 261 -9.34 -15.11 5.73
N ASN A 262 -9.43 -14.86 7.03
CA ASN A 262 -9.76 -15.84 8.06
C ASN A 262 -8.92 -17.14 8.00
N SER A 263 -7.63 -17.00 7.69
CA SER A 263 -6.58 -18.03 7.75
C SER A 263 -6.80 -19.27 6.86
N SER A 264 -7.88 -19.36 6.05
CA SER A 264 -8.25 -20.65 5.46
C SER A 264 -8.07 -20.73 3.94
N ARG A 265 -8.49 -19.74 3.17
CA ARG A 265 -8.52 -19.86 1.71
C ARG A 265 -8.03 -18.60 1.00
N ILE A 266 -7.15 -18.78 0.02
CA ILE A 266 -6.80 -17.73 -0.93
C ILE A 266 -7.88 -17.66 -2.01
N ILE A 267 -8.48 -16.48 -2.16
CA ILE A 267 -9.52 -16.20 -3.15
C ILE A 267 -8.85 -15.39 -4.29
N PRO A 268 -8.77 -15.95 -5.49
CA PRO A 268 -8.26 -15.21 -6.64
C PRO A 268 -9.28 -14.17 -7.11
N LYS A 269 -8.78 -13.02 -7.53
CA LYS A 269 -9.52 -11.96 -8.23
C LYS A 269 -8.86 -11.75 -9.60
N ILE A 270 -9.66 -11.69 -10.63
CA ILE A 270 -9.23 -11.54 -12.02
C ILE A 270 -10.02 -10.41 -12.67
N SER A 271 -9.52 -9.88 -13.76
CA SER A 271 -10.15 -8.77 -14.48
C SER A 271 -10.38 -7.54 -13.60
N LEU A 272 -9.43 -7.28 -12.70
CA LEU A 272 -9.39 -6.04 -11.93
C LEU A 272 -9.04 -4.87 -12.85
N PRO A 273 -9.43 -3.64 -12.51
CA PRO A 273 -8.94 -2.44 -13.18
C PRO A 273 -7.42 -2.42 -13.21
N ASN A 274 -6.83 -1.98 -14.32
CA ASN A 274 -5.39 -2.01 -14.46
C ASN A 274 -4.72 -0.90 -13.67
N LEU A 275 -3.85 -1.28 -12.73
CA LEU A 275 -2.88 -0.38 -12.11
C LEU A 275 -1.52 -1.05 -12.18
N PRO A 276 -0.48 -0.39 -12.74
CA PRO A 276 0.88 -0.95 -12.81
C PRO A 276 1.43 -1.29 -11.43
N GLY A 277 2.46 -2.14 -11.41
CA GLY A 277 3.18 -2.47 -10.19
C GLY A 277 2.50 -3.51 -9.32
N THR A 278 2.82 -3.45 -8.02
CA THR A 278 2.28 -4.35 -7.00
C THR A 278 1.80 -3.57 -5.80
N GLN A 279 0.61 -3.88 -5.31
CA GLN A 279 0.03 -3.29 -4.12
C GLN A 279 -0.36 -4.40 -3.15
N ILE A 280 0.06 -4.24 -1.89
CA ILE A 280 -0.13 -5.24 -0.84
C ILE A 280 -0.73 -4.56 0.38
N ALA A 281 -1.76 -5.18 0.94
CA ALA A 281 -2.29 -4.85 2.26
C ALA A 281 -2.30 -6.09 3.13
N LEU A 282 -1.91 -5.95 4.36
CA LEU A 282 -2.10 -6.99 5.36
C LEU A 282 -2.43 -6.39 6.72
N GLY A 283 -3.11 -7.19 7.51
CA GLY A 283 -3.39 -6.87 8.89
C GLY A 283 -3.49 -8.13 9.72
N PHE A 284 -3.12 -8.01 10.99
CA PHE A 284 -3.28 -9.07 11.97
C PHE A 284 -3.52 -8.48 13.36
N GLU A 285 -4.10 -9.30 14.22
CA GLU A 285 -4.39 -8.94 15.59
C GLU A 285 -3.41 -9.64 16.55
N SER A 286 -3.10 -8.96 17.63
CA SER A 286 -2.26 -9.49 18.71
C SER A 286 -2.87 -9.09 20.05
N PRO A 287 -2.88 -9.97 21.06
CA PRO A 287 -3.22 -9.57 22.41
C PRO A 287 -2.31 -8.42 22.87
N LEU A 288 -2.87 -7.45 23.61
CA LEU A 288 -2.07 -6.43 24.29
C LEU A 288 -1.07 -7.10 25.24
N GLN A 289 0.16 -6.60 25.25
CA GLN A 289 1.08 -6.91 26.34
C GLN A 289 0.57 -6.18 27.59
N THR A 290 0.23 -6.94 28.62
CA THR A 290 -0.06 -6.42 29.97
C THR A 290 1.23 -6.09 30.70
#